data_0d7ea481dbc20bf74e1be7bcebb1bb31
#
_entry.id   0d7ea481dbc20bf74e1be7bcebb1bb31
#
_cell.length_a   1.000
_cell.length_b   1.000
_cell.length_c   1.000
_cell.angle_alpha   90.00
_cell.angle_beta   90.00
_cell.angle_gamma   90.00
#
_symmetry.space_group_name_H-M   'P 1'
#
loop_
_entity.id
_entity.type
_entity.pdbx_description
1 polymer ?
#
loop_
_entity_poly.entity_id
_entity_poly.type
_entity_poly.pdbx_seq_one_letter_code
_entity_poly.pdbx_strand_id
1 'polypeptide(L)'
;MRISNAAFTITALPLLAARDWGIFPANGLDMEIILMNSALVPPALVQGDIDYQAGVGPASVNATLSGFPTRAIWFSSDKISYWLMGRPQFKTLESLKGKKIAISGLGGTIHVAYLMALEKLGINPKDSVLVSIPGQQIQLLYSLDSGYVDAAILSPPVTFGAQKKGFNKLLDIGAMVEMAGGGLTTLAKTIQDRPADTKRVIRSLQLAKDEIRKSKAKTVDLIIRILKMDKEAASATYDEFLTTLSPTGIPSRTGMEILVKAIQSQGRHVDRKVSFTDIADDRLATEVAKELGYKIP
;
A
#
# COMPACT_ATOMS: atom_id res chain seq x y z
N MET A 1 20.18 -8.52 -8.10
CA MET A 1 19.52 -8.16 -6.83
C MET A 1 18.11 -8.73 -6.83
N ARG A 2 17.55 -9.01 -5.66
CA ARG A 2 16.22 -9.61 -5.53
C ARG A 2 15.30 -8.72 -4.70
N ILE A 3 14.10 -8.46 -5.23
CA ILE A 3 13.07 -7.68 -4.57
C ILE A 3 11.78 -8.51 -4.42
N SER A 4 11.28 -8.65 -3.20
CA SER A 4 10.02 -9.35 -2.98
C SER A 4 8.83 -8.43 -3.22
N ASN A 5 7.74 -9.02 -3.70
CA ASN A 5 6.43 -8.39 -3.79
C ASN A 5 5.34 -9.40 -3.39
N ALA A 6 4.32 -8.95 -2.66
CA ALA A 6 3.30 -9.88 -2.16
C ALA A 6 2.32 -10.33 -3.25
N ALA A 7 1.97 -9.43 -4.17
CA ALA A 7 1.05 -9.70 -5.27
C ALA A 7 1.16 -8.61 -6.34
N PHE A 8 0.83 -8.93 -7.58
CA PHE A 8 0.74 -7.93 -8.64
C PHE A 8 -0.57 -7.15 -8.51
N THR A 9 -0.49 -6.04 -7.80
CA THR A 9 -1.59 -5.10 -7.54
C THR A 9 -1.21 -3.73 -8.08
N ILE A 10 -2.14 -2.78 -8.02
CA ILE A 10 -1.87 -1.41 -8.46
C ILE A 10 -0.72 -0.76 -7.68
N THR A 11 -0.54 -1.09 -6.41
CA THR A 11 0.57 -0.56 -5.59
C THR A 11 1.95 -1.06 -6.01
N ALA A 12 2.01 -2.19 -6.74
CA ALA A 12 3.24 -2.70 -7.33
C ALA A 12 3.61 -2.02 -8.67
N LEU A 13 2.76 -1.13 -9.17
CA LEU A 13 2.91 -0.53 -10.49
C LEU A 13 4.27 0.15 -10.72
N PRO A 14 4.86 0.94 -9.78
CA PRO A 14 6.20 1.50 -9.97
C PRO A 14 7.29 0.43 -10.13
N LEU A 15 7.21 -0.68 -9.38
CA LEU A 15 8.13 -1.80 -9.50
C LEU A 15 8.03 -2.47 -10.87
N LEU A 16 6.80 -2.77 -11.30
CA LEU A 16 6.53 -3.44 -12.56
C LEU A 16 6.85 -2.55 -13.77
N ALA A 17 6.58 -1.25 -13.66
CA ALA A 17 6.99 -0.25 -14.63
C ALA A 17 8.52 -0.17 -14.74
N ALA A 18 9.24 -0.13 -13.62
CA ALA A 18 10.70 -0.11 -13.62
C ALA A 18 11.31 -1.34 -14.33
N ARG A 19 10.70 -2.52 -14.15
CA ARG A 19 11.08 -3.74 -14.87
C ARG A 19 10.73 -3.68 -16.35
N ASP A 20 9.44 -3.48 -16.65
CA ASP A 20 8.90 -3.66 -18.01
C ASP A 20 9.30 -2.54 -18.97
N TRP A 21 9.65 -1.37 -18.45
CA TRP A 21 10.12 -0.23 -19.23
C TRP A 21 11.65 -0.11 -19.28
N GLY A 22 12.37 -1.10 -18.74
CA GLY A 22 13.82 -1.14 -18.81
C GLY A 22 14.53 -0.12 -17.91
N ILE A 23 13.84 0.44 -16.91
CA ILE A 23 14.42 1.48 -16.04
C ILE A 23 15.48 0.88 -15.10
N PHE A 24 15.28 -0.34 -14.59
CA PHE A 24 16.30 -1.01 -13.79
C PHE A 24 17.60 -1.22 -14.55
N PRO A 25 17.62 -1.86 -15.73
CA PRO A 25 18.86 -2.01 -16.51
C PRO A 25 19.48 -0.68 -16.93
N ALA A 26 18.68 0.34 -17.26
CA ALA A 26 19.18 1.68 -17.58
C ALA A 26 19.90 2.35 -16.39
N ASN A 27 19.63 1.93 -15.16
CA ASN A 27 20.34 2.36 -13.94
C ASN A 27 21.38 1.34 -13.46
N GLY A 28 21.81 0.39 -14.33
CA GLY A 28 22.82 -0.61 -14.02
C GLY A 28 22.37 -1.65 -12.99
N LEU A 29 21.09 -1.97 -12.93
CA LEU A 29 20.51 -2.93 -12.02
C LEU A 29 19.94 -4.14 -12.79
N ASP A 30 20.39 -5.33 -12.40
CA ASP A 30 19.73 -6.60 -12.72
C ASP A 30 18.84 -6.99 -11.54
N MET A 31 17.51 -6.80 -11.68
CA MET A 31 16.53 -6.92 -10.60
C MET A 31 15.57 -8.08 -10.87
N GLU A 32 15.63 -9.10 -10.03
CA GLU A 32 14.69 -10.21 -10.00
C GLU A 32 13.53 -9.89 -9.04
N ILE A 33 12.29 -10.07 -9.50
CA ILE A 33 11.07 -9.89 -8.68
C ILE A 33 10.59 -11.24 -8.19
N ILE A 34 10.54 -11.43 -6.87
CA ILE A 34 10.12 -12.67 -6.22
C ILE A 34 8.74 -12.46 -5.57
N LEU A 35 7.76 -13.25 -5.97
CA LEU A 35 6.46 -13.28 -5.29
C LEU A 35 6.59 -14.04 -3.96
N MET A 36 6.34 -13.34 -2.87
CA MET A 36 6.54 -13.88 -1.52
C MET A 36 5.47 -13.38 -0.55
N ASN A 37 4.96 -14.29 0.27
CA ASN A 37 4.05 -13.91 1.36
C ASN A 37 4.76 -12.94 2.32
N SER A 38 4.06 -11.86 2.72
CA SER A 38 4.62 -10.80 3.57
C SER A 38 5.16 -11.30 4.92
N ALA A 39 4.63 -12.40 5.45
CA ALA A 39 5.12 -13.00 6.70
C ALA A 39 6.52 -13.63 6.56
N LEU A 40 6.91 -14.05 5.35
CA LEU A 40 8.21 -14.66 5.06
C LEU A 40 9.28 -13.62 4.72
N VAL A 41 8.90 -12.39 4.45
CA VAL A 41 9.81 -11.33 3.99
C VAL A 41 10.86 -10.96 5.03
N PRO A 42 10.53 -10.71 6.32
CA PRO A 42 11.54 -10.30 7.30
C PRO A 42 12.66 -11.33 7.49
N PRO A 43 12.39 -12.64 7.69
CA PRO A 43 13.44 -13.64 7.75
C PRO A 43 14.24 -13.77 6.44
N ALA A 44 13.60 -13.69 5.27
CA ALA A 44 14.27 -13.76 3.98
C ALA A 44 15.23 -12.57 3.75
N LEU A 45 14.90 -11.37 4.21
CA LEU A 45 15.80 -10.22 4.22
C LEU A 45 17.03 -10.49 5.11
N VAL A 46 16.82 -11.01 6.32
CA VAL A 46 17.90 -11.29 7.28
C VAL A 46 18.83 -12.37 6.76
N GLN A 47 18.31 -13.40 6.09
CA GLN A 47 19.10 -14.49 5.50
C GLN A 47 19.78 -14.10 4.19
N GLY A 48 19.40 -12.96 3.57
CA GLY A 48 19.94 -12.51 2.30
C GLY A 48 19.34 -13.22 1.07
N ASP A 49 18.20 -13.90 1.24
CA ASP A 49 17.45 -14.48 0.13
C ASP A 49 16.84 -13.43 -0.78
N ILE A 50 16.54 -12.28 -0.22
CA ILE A 50 16.11 -11.06 -0.92
C ILE A 50 16.87 -9.85 -0.37
N ASP A 51 17.02 -8.82 -1.21
CA ASP A 51 17.67 -7.54 -0.84
C ASP A 51 16.66 -6.49 -0.38
N TYR A 52 15.47 -6.50 -0.99
CA TYR A 52 14.44 -5.47 -0.78
C TYR A 52 13.04 -6.09 -0.73
N GLN A 53 12.14 -5.37 -0.08
CA GLN A 53 10.69 -5.62 -0.12
C GLN A 53 10.00 -4.44 -0.82
N ALA A 54 9.23 -4.70 -1.88
CA ALA A 54 8.29 -3.73 -2.43
C ALA A 54 7.04 -3.70 -1.55
N GLY A 55 7.05 -2.79 -0.58
CA GLY A 55 5.96 -2.61 0.36
C GLY A 55 6.37 -1.86 1.61
N VAL A 56 5.49 -0.98 2.06
CA VAL A 56 5.50 -0.35 3.38
C VAL A 56 4.07 -0.38 3.90
N GLY A 57 3.89 -0.78 5.15
CA GLY A 57 2.56 -0.85 5.76
C GLY A 57 2.60 -1.45 7.18
N PRO A 58 1.44 -1.71 7.81
CA PRO A 58 1.40 -2.21 9.18
C PRO A 58 2.21 -3.49 9.40
N ALA A 59 2.20 -4.42 8.43
CA ALA A 59 2.93 -5.69 8.56
C ALA A 59 4.45 -5.48 8.60
N SER A 60 5.03 -4.64 7.71
CA SER A 60 6.47 -4.37 7.69
C SER A 60 6.92 -3.58 8.93
N VAL A 61 6.13 -2.58 9.36
CA VAL A 61 6.43 -1.81 10.58
C VAL A 61 6.31 -2.70 11.81
N ASN A 62 5.28 -3.55 11.91
CA ASN A 62 5.15 -4.50 13.02
C ASN A 62 6.35 -5.47 13.08
N ALA A 63 6.86 -5.95 11.96
CA ALA A 63 8.05 -6.78 11.92
C ALA A 63 9.27 -6.03 12.49
N THR A 64 9.46 -4.76 12.12
CA THR A 64 10.51 -3.91 12.68
C THR A 64 10.37 -3.75 14.20
N LEU A 65 9.16 -3.48 14.67
CA LEU A 65 8.86 -3.38 16.10
C LEU A 65 9.05 -4.70 16.84
N SER A 66 8.92 -5.83 16.16
CA SER A 66 9.20 -7.18 16.69
C SER A 66 10.67 -7.57 16.68
N GLY A 67 11.60 -6.66 16.28
CA GLY A 67 13.03 -6.85 16.37
C GLY A 67 13.76 -7.12 15.05
N PHE A 68 13.05 -7.23 13.92
CA PHE A 68 13.71 -7.30 12.61
C PHE A 68 14.34 -5.94 12.27
N PRO A 69 15.63 -5.88 11.88
CA PRO A 69 16.34 -4.61 11.67
C PRO A 69 16.00 -3.98 10.29
N THR A 70 14.72 -3.92 9.95
CA THR A 70 14.23 -3.37 8.69
C THR A 70 13.93 -1.89 8.78
N ARG A 71 14.00 -1.18 7.64
CA ARG A 71 13.68 0.25 7.52
C ARG A 71 12.87 0.49 6.25
N ALA A 72 11.82 1.28 6.35
CA ALA A 72 11.17 1.89 5.19
C ALA A 72 12.10 2.98 4.62
N ILE A 73 12.40 2.92 3.32
CA ILE A 73 13.41 3.79 2.70
C ILE A 73 12.90 4.61 1.52
N TRP A 74 11.70 4.34 1.02
CA TRP A 74 11.07 5.07 -0.06
C TRP A 74 9.56 4.82 -0.05
N PHE A 75 8.76 5.84 -0.42
CA PHE A 75 7.31 5.74 -0.55
C PHE A 75 6.87 5.87 -2.00
N SER A 76 6.12 4.89 -2.49
CA SER A 76 5.39 5.03 -3.75
C SER A 76 4.12 5.85 -3.56
N SER A 77 3.45 5.64 -2.44
CA SER A 77 2.15 6.24 -2.12
C SER A 77 2.11 6.69 -0.66
N ASP A 78 1.64 7.91 -0.43
CA ASP A 78 1.41 8.50 0.91
C ASP A 78 -0.03 8.28 1.37
N LYS A 79 -0.89 7.88 0.44
CA LYS A 79 -2.32 7.65 0.66
C LYS A 79 -2.70 6.25 0.25
N ILE A 80 -3.78 5.78 0.84
CA ILE A 80 -4.43 4.53 0.47
C ILE A 80 -5.68 4.84 -0.35
N SER A 81 -6.13 3.89 -1.17
CA SER A 81 -7.41 3.99 -1.86
C SER A 81 -8.28 2.82 -1.44
N TYR A 82 -9.10 3.03 -0.40
CA TYR A 82 -10.08 2.08 0.08
C TYR A 82 -11.45 2.75 0.20
N TRP A 83 -12.48 2.08 -0.32
CA TRP A 83 -13.87 2.50 -0.22
C TRP A 83 -14.69 1.47 0.52
N LEU A 84 -15.54 1.92 1.43
CA LEU A 84 -16.59 1.09 2.01
C LEU A 84 -17.75 1.03 1.01
N MET A 85 -17.95 -0.15 0.43
CA MET A 85 -19.00 -0.43 -0.53
C MET A 85 -20.13 -1.21 0.14
N GLY A 86 -21.34 -0.67 0.08
CA GLY A 86 -22.55 -1.29 0.65
C GLY A 86 -23.50 -1.84 -0.42
N ARG A 87 -24.29 -2.85 -0.04
CA ARG A 87 -25.37 -3.37 -0.91
C ARG A 87 -26.36 -2.26 -1.24
N PRO A 88 -27.12 -2.37 -2.36
CA PRO A 88 -27.98 -1.28 -2.89
C PRO A 88 -28.98 -0.68 -1.90
N GLN A 89 -29.45 -1.47 -0.92
CA GLN A 89 -30.38 -0.99 0.11
C GLN A 89 -29.73 -0.05 1.15
N PHE A 90 -28.40 -0.11 1.32
CA PHE A 90 -27.67 0.75 2.24
C PHE A 90 -27.21 2.01 1.50
N LYS A 91 -27.65 3.18 1.96
CA LYS A 91 -27.37 4.48 1.31
C LYS A 91 -26.45 5.36 2.13
N THR A 92 -26.34 5.09 3.42
CA THR A 92 -25.52 5.87 4.37
C THR A 92 -24.71 4.94 5.27
N LEU A 93 -23.69 5.48 5.89
CA LEU A 93 -22.84 4.73 6.83
C LEU A 93 -23.61 4.27 8.07
N GLU A 94 -24.53 5.10 8.56
CA GLU A 94 -25.39 4.81 9.73
C GLU A 94 -26.28 3.59 9.50
N SER A 95 -26.69 3.36 8.23
CA SER A 95 -27.51 2.19 7.87
C SER A 95 -26.79 0.86 8.05
N LEU A 96 -25.47 0.89 8.28
CA LEU A 96 -24.63 -0.30 8.55
C LEU A 96 -24.54 -0.66 10.04
N LYS A 97 -25.25 0.01 10.93
CA LYS A 97 -25.27 -0.34 12.36
C LYS A 97 -25.77 -1.78 12.55
N GLY A 98 -24.98 -2.61 13.23
CA GLY A 98 -25.25 -4.04 13.45
C GLY A 98 -25.04 -4.93 12.20
N LYS A 99 -24.52 -4.38 11.11
CA LYS A 99 -24.35 -5.08 9.84
C LYS A 99 -22.94 -5.69 9.69
N LYS A 100 -22.82 -6.69 8.83
CA LYS A 100 -21.58 -7.40 8.55
C LYS A 100 -20.78 -6.66 7.48
N ILE A 101 -19.52 -6.33 7.80
CA ILE A 101 -18.59 -5.66 6.90
C ILE A 101 -17.38 -6.56 6.64
N ALA A 102 -17.13 -6.91 5.38
CA ALA A 102 -15.99 -7.73 5.00
C ALA A 102 -14.69 -6.90 4.98
N ILE A 103 -13.65 -7.47 5.56
CA ILE A 103 -12.25 -7.02 5.50
C ILE A 103 -11.33 -8.19 5.17
N SER A 104 -10.14 -7.94 4.59
CA SER A 104 -9.19 -8.99 4.23
C SER A 104 -8.50 -9.67 5.43
N GLY A 105 -8.53 -9.03 6.60
CA GLY A 105 -7.94 -9.57 7.82
C GLY A 105 -7.84 -8.54 8.94
N LEU A 106 -7.92 -9.02 10.17
CA LEU A 106 -7.74 -8.19 11.36
C LEU A 106 -6.26 -7.78 11.47
N GLY A 107 -6.02 -6.52 11.84
CA GLY A 107 -4.66 -5.99 11.99
C GLY A 107 -3.97 -5.59 10.70
N GLY A 108 -4.57 -5.86 9.54
CA GLY A 108 -4.06 -5.42 8.25
C GLY A 108 -4.42 -3.97 7.90
N THR A 109 -3.88 -3.48 6.80
CA THR A 109 -4.04 -2.07 6.34
C THR A 109 -5.51 -1.65 6.26
N ILE A 110 -6.38 -2.50 5.69
CA ILE A 110 -7.82 -2.23 5.55
C ILE A 110 -8.49 -2.05 6.92
N HIS A 111 -8.22 -2.96 7.85
CA HIS A 111 -8.79 -2.92 9.20
C HIS A 111 -8.39 -1.63 9.93
N VAL A 112 -7.10 -1.34 9.93
CA VAL A 112 -6.55 -0.14 10.58
C VAL A 112 -7.13 1.13 9.97
N ALA A 113 -7.12 1.25 8.65
CA ALA A 113 -7.64 2.42 7.96
C ALA A 113 -9.13 2.64 8.26
N TYR A 114 -9.91 1.57 8.31
CA TYR A 114 -11.33 1.65 8.65
C TYR A 114 -11.54 2.15 10.07
N LEU A 115 -10.82 1.59 11.06
CA LEU A 115 -10.90 2.05 12.45
C LEU A 115 -10.54 3.54 12.59
N MET A 116 -9.49 3.99 11.91
CA MET A 116 -9.10 5.41 11.90
C MET A 116 -10.16 6.31 11.27
N ALA A 117 -10.80 5.85 10.19
CA ALA A 117 -11.89 6.60 9.55
C ALA A 117 -13.10 6.70 10.49
N LEU A 118 -13.46 5.62 11.19
CA LEU A 118 -14.53 5.64 12.18
C LEU A 118 -14.22 6.56 13.35
N GLU A 119 -12.99 6.55 13.86
CA GLU A 119 -12.53 7.46 14.93
C GLU A 119 -12.71 8.92 14.52
N LYS A 120 -12.29 9.29 13.31
CA LYS A 120 -12.45 10.66 12.77
C LYS A 120 -13.93 11.07 12.64
N LEU A 121 -14.82 10.12 12.41
CA LEU A 121 -16.27 10.34 12.32
C LEU A 121 -16.98 10.27 13.67
N GLY A 122 -16.28 9.92 14.76
CA GLY A 122 -16.88 9.72 16.08
C GLY A 122 -17.81 8.51 16.15
N ILE A 123 -17.63 7.52 15.26
CA ILE A 123 -18.44 6.31 15.19
C ILE A 123 -17.78 5.19 16.00
N ASN A 124 -18.55 4.51 16.84
CA ASN A 124 -18.04 3.40 17.62
C ASN A 124 -17.75 2.19 16.69
N PRO A 125 -16.52 1.65 16.65
CA PRO A 125 -16.20 0.48 15.84
C PRO A 125 -17.06 -0.76 16.15
N LYS A 126 -17.62 -0.86 17.36
CA LYS A 126 -18.50 -1.97 17.78
C LYS A 126 -19.91 -1.87 17.18
N ASP A 127 -20.24 -0.77 16.52
CA ASP A 127 -21.53 -0.60 15.84
C ASP A 127 -21.66 -1.43 14.56
N SER A 128 -20.58 -2.06 14.09
CA SER A 128 -20.58 -2.99 12.96
C SER A 128 -19.86 -4.30 13.29
N VAL A 129 -20.20 -5.36 12.56
CA VAL A 129 -19.57 -6.69 12.72
C VAL A 129 -18.54 -6.89 11.62
N LEU A 130 -17.26 -6.85 11.97
CA LEU A 130 -16.21 -7.12 11.00
C LEU A 130 -16.07 -8.61 10.73
N VAL A 131 -16.14 -8.99 9.46
CA VAL A 131 -15.97 -10.36 8.98
C VAL A 131 -14.66 -10.45 8.23
N SER A 132 -13.70 -11.21 8.77
CA SER A 132 -12.43 -11.46 8.10
C SER A 132 -12.61 -12.50 7.00
N ILE A 133 -12.32 -12.09 5.76
CA ILE A 133 -12.34 -12.96 4.57
C ILE A 133 -10.92 -12.95 3.98
N PRO A 134 -10.11 -13.97 4.31
CA PRO A 134 -8.75 -14.06 3.78
C PRO A 134 -8.74 -14.15 2.25
N GLY A 135 -7.72 -13.56 1.63
CA GLY A 135 -7.55 -13.62 0.19
C GLY A 135 -7.45 -12.25 -0.47
N GLN A 136 -7.72 -12.22 -1.77
CA GLN A 136 -7.64 -11.01 -2.57
C GLN A 136 -8.95 -10.20 -2.51
N GLN A 137 -8.92 -8.98 -2.98
CA GLN A 137 -10.07 -8.06 -3.01
C GLN A 137 -11.32 -8.64 -3.70
N ILE A 138 -11.11 -9.53 -4.66
CA ILE A 138 -12.21 -10.16 -5.41
C ILE A 138 -13.06 -11.09 -4.51
N GLN A 139 -12.46 -11.76 -3.50
CA GLN A 139 -13.21 -12.58 -2.55
C GLN A 139 -14.12 -11.72 -1.65
N LEU A 140 -13.67 -10.51 -1.31
CA LEU A 140 -14.51 -9.57 -0.56
C LEU A 140 -15.70 -9.13 -1.42
N LEU A 141 -15.48 -8.85 -2.71
CA LEU A 141 -16.58 -8.52 -3.63
C LEU A 141 -17.56 -9.69 -3.78
N TYR A 142 -17.08 -10.92 -3.91
CA TYR A 142 -17.97 -12.09 -3.99
C TYR A 142 -18.79 -12.28 -2.73
N SER A 143 -18.23 -12.04 -1.55
CA SER A 143 -18.99 -12.11 -0.30
C SER A 143 -20.08 -11.03 -0.20
N LEU A 144 -19.83 -9.83 -0.75
CA LEU A 144 -20.80 -8.76 -0.86
C LEU A 144 -21.90 -9.10 -1.89
N ASP A 145 -21.51 -9.61 -3.05
CA ASP A 145 -22.40 -9.97 -4.16
C ASP A 145 -23.37 -11.10 -3.78
N SER A 146 -22.85 -12.13 -3.10
CA SER A 146 -23.64 -13.26 -2.60
C SER A 146 -24.59 -12.90 -1.44
N GLY A 147 -24.39 -11.74 -0.79
CA GLY A 147 -25.16 -11.33 0.38
C GLY A 147 -24.69 -11.97 1.68
N TYR A 148 -23.52 -12.61 1.70
CA TYR A 148 -22.91 -13.12 2.93
C TYR A 148 -22.55 -11.99 3.91
N VAL A 149 -22.18 -10.82 3.35
CA VAL A 149 -21.95 -9.56 4.09
C VAL A 149 -22.82 -8.44 3.53
N ASP A 150 -23.03 -7.41 4.32
CA ASP A 150 -23.84 -6.23 3.98
C ASP A 150 -23.02 -5.13 3.30
N ALA A 151 -21.73 -5.06 3.64
CA ALA A 151 -20.76 -4.15 3.06
C ALA A 151 -19.38 -4.81 2.98
N ALA A 152 -18.48 -4.24 2.16
CA ALA A 152 -17.10 -4.68 2.05
C ALA A 152 -16.18 -3.49 1.83
N ILE A 153 -14.96 -3.55 2.39
CA ILE A 153 -13.93 -2.53 2.13
C ILE A 153 -13.09 -3.00 0.96
N LEU A 154 -13.23 -2.29 -0.15
CA LEU A 154 -12.62 -2.62 -1.43
C LEU A 154 -11.63 -1.54 -1.88
N SER A 155 -10.71 -1.92 -2.76
CA SER A 155 -9.82 -0.99 -3.46
C SER A 155 -9.96 -1.13 -4.98
N PRO A 156 -9.58 -0.12 -5.76
CA PRO A 156 -9.50 -0.25 -7.20
C PRO A 156 -8.59 -1.41 -7.62
N PRO A 157 -8.94 -2.11 -8.70
CA PRO A 157 -10.07 -1.87 -9.61
C PRO A 157 -11.41 -2.48 -9.16
N VAL A 158 -11.42 -3.25 -8.08
CA VAL A 158 -12.60 -4.03 -7.64
C VAL A 158 -13.77 -3.11 -7.26
N THR A 159 -13.48 -1.93 -6.72
CA THR A 159 -14.48 -0.89 -6.42
C THR A 159 -15.30 -0.49 -7.64
N PHE A 160 -14.67 -0.33 -8.81
CA PHE A 160 -15.38 0.05 -10.04
C PHE A 160 -16.29 -1.07 -10.53
N GLY A 161 -15.85 -2.33 -10.39
CA GLY A 161 -16.70 -3.49 -10.64
C GLY A 161 -17.90 -3.56 -9.70
N ALA A 162 -17.70 -3.23 -8.42
CA ALA A 162 -18.78 -3.14 -7.45
C ALA A 162 -19.79 -2.05 -7.82
N GLN A 163 -19.32 -0.85 -8.20
CA GLN A 163 -20.21 0.24 -8.64
C GLN A 163 -21.02 -0.14 -9.89
N LYS A 164 -20.41 -0.79 -10.90
CA LYS A 164 -21.12 -1.30 -12.10
C LYS A 164 -22.21 -2.32 -11.75
N LYS A 165 -22.08 -3.04 -10.64
CA LYS A 165 -23.09 -3.97 -10.09
C LYS A 165 -24.16 -3.27 -9.22
N GLY A 166 -24.09 -1.95 -9.07
CA GLY A 166 -25.06 -1.16 -8.31
C GLY A 166 -24.79 -1.07 -6.81
N PHE A 167 -23.60 -1.49 -6.34
CA PHE A 167 -23.21 -1.27 -4.95
C PHE A 167 -22.88 0.20 -4.69
N ASN A 168 -23.26 0.72 -3.52
CA ASN A 168 -23.07 2.12 -3.17
C ASN A 168 -21.70 2.35 -2.50
N LYS A 169 -21.00 3.42 -2.89
CA LYS A 169 -19.86 3.94 -2.14
C LYS A 169 -20.40 4.70 -0.92
N LEU A 170 -20.26 4.12 0.27
CA LEU A 170 -20.77 4.70 1.53
C LEU A 170 -19.72 5.57 2.23
N LEU A 171 -18.42 5.24 2.05
CA LEU A 171 -17.33 6.00 2.63
C LEU A 171 -16.09 5.92 1.73
N ASP A 172 -15.42 7.05 1.54
CA ASP A 172 -14.06 7.11 1.01
C ASP A 172 -13.07 7.15 2.17
N ILE A 173 -12.55 5.96 2.52
CA ILE A 173 -11.60 5.82 3.62
C ILE A 173 -10.27 6.50 3.25
N GLY A 174 -9.86 6.39 1.98
CA GLY A 174 -8.61 6.98 1.49
C GLY A 174 -8.59 8.51 1.56
N ALA A 175 -9.74 9.17 1.37
CA ALA A 175 -9.86 10.61 1.51
C ALA A 175 -9.75 11.06 2.99
N MET A 176 -10.00 10.16 3.93
CA MET A 176 -10.00 10.48 5.35
C MET A 176 -8.69 10.11 6.06
N VAL A 177 -7.97 9.10 5.58
CA VAL A 177 -6.83 8.52 6.29
C VAL A 177 -5.55 8.68 5.46
N GLU A 178 -4.66 9.53 5.94
CA GLU A 178 -3.30 9.64 5.39
C GLU A 178 -2.46 8.50 5.98
N MET A 179 -2.15 7.51 5.16
CA MET A 179 -1.32 6.37 5.57
C MET A 179 -0.49 5.91 4.38
N ALA A 180 0.77 5.56 4.62
CA ALA A 180 1.63 4.99 3.59
C ALA A 180 0.95 3.78 2.93
N GLY A 181 0.74 3.86 1.62
CA GLY A 181 0.04 2.84 0.83
C GLY A 181 0.97 1.88 0.11
N GLY A 182 2.26 2.21 0.00
CA GLY A 182 3.27 1.40 -0.65
C GLY A 182 4.64 2.07 -0.63
N GLY A 183 5.68 1.30 -0.94
CA GLY A 183 7.05 1.81 -0.91
C GLY A 183 8.10 0.72 -0.98
N LEU A 184 9.27 0.99 -0.42
CA LEU A 184 10.42 0.10 -0.38
C LEU A 184 10.92 -0.05 1.06
N THR A 185 11.17 -1.28 1.47
CA THR A 185 11.76 -1.65 2.76
C THR A 185 13.01 -2.50 2.54
N THR A 186 14.02 -2.33 3.38
CA THR A 186 15.22 -3.16 3.40
C THR A 186 15.82 -3.23 4.81
N LEU A 187 16.91 -3.97 5.00
CA LEU A 187 17.66 -4.00 6.26
C LEU A 187 18.46 -2.70 6.48
N ALA A 188 18.56 -2.25 7.72
CA ALA A 188 19.45 -1.15 8.10
C ALA A 188 20.90 -1.41 7.64
N LYS A 189 21.37 -2.67 7.74
CA LYS A 189 22.69 -3.09 7.26
C LYS A 189 22.84 -2.91 5.74
N THR A 190 21.83 -3.23 4.94
CA THR A 190 21.87 -3.05 3.48
C THR A 190 22.06 -1.58 3.11
N ILE A 191 21.41 -0.66 3.83
CA ILE A 191 21.55 0.79 3.62
C ILE A 191 23.00 1.24 3.91
N GLN A 192 23.63 0.69 4.94
CA GLN A 192 24.99 1.04 5.36
C GLN A 192 26.06 0.42 4.45
N ASP A 193 25.92 -0.86 4.11
CA ASP A 193 26.95 -1.60 3.37
C ASP A 193 26.88 -1.34 1.85
N ARG A 194 25.68 -1.06 1.32
CA ARG A 194 25.43 -0.88 -0.12
C ARG A 194 24.62 0.40 -0.44
N PRO A 195 25.06 1.59 0.04
CA PRO A 195 24.31 2.83 -0.13
C PRO A 195 24.13 3.21 -1.61
N ALA A 196 25.15 2.99 -2.43
CA ALA A 196 25.10 3.30 -3.87
C ALA A 196 24.08 2.44 -4.61
N ASP A 197 24.01 1.14 -4.30
CA ASP A 197 23.04 0.23 -4.89
C ASP A 197 21.62 0.58 -4.44
N THR A 198 21.43 0.79 -3.14
CA THR A 198 20.14 1.19 -2.57
C THR A 198 19.64 2.49 -3.18
N LYS A 199 20.52 3.46 -3.39
CA LYS A 199 20.20 4.73 -4.05
C LYS A 199 19.78 4.52 -5.51
N ARG A 200 20.47 3.64 -6.27
CA ARG A 200 20.08 3.29 -7.64
C ARG A 200 18.69 2.62 -7.70
N VAL A 201 18.36 1.75 -6.73
CA VAL A 201 17.05 1.12 -6.64
C VAL A 201 15.97 2.17 -6.38
N ILE A 202 16.16 3.04 -5.38
CA ILE A 202 15.25 4.16 -5.08
C ILE A 202 15.06 5.05 -6.31
N ARG A 203 16.16 5.44 -6.98
CA ARG A 203 16.13 6.27 -8.20
C ARG A 203 15.32 5.60 -9.31
N SER A 204 15.51 4.32 -9.54
CA SER A 204 14.77 3.57 -10.57
C SER A 204 13.27 3.55 -10.29
N LEU A 205 12.87 3.30 -9.05
CA LEU A 205 11.46 3.32 -8.65
C LEU A 205 10.85 4.72 -8.73
N GLN A 206 11.62 5.76 -8.40
CA GLN A 206 11.19 7.15 -8.51
C GLN A 206 11.00 7.55 -9.98
N LEU A 207 11.94 7.22 -10.86
CA LEU A 207 11.82 7.47 -12.30
C LEU A 207 10.62 6.72 -12.90
N ALA A 208 10.37 5.50 -12.48
CA ALA A 208 9.19 4.74 -12.90
C ALA A 208 7.88 5.42 -12.45
N LYS A 209 7.84 5.92 -11.21
CA LYS A 209 6.70 6.68 -10.68
C LYS A 209 6.47 7.97 -11.48
N ASP A 210 7.53 8.67 -11.87
CA ASP A 210 7.44 9.89 -12.67
C ASP A 210 6.96 9.61 -14.10
N GLU A 211 7.43 8.52 -14.68
CA GLU A 211 6.97 8.10 -16.02
C GLU A 211 5.49 7.68 -15.99
N ILE A 212 5.05 7.00 -14.92
CA ILE A 212 3.63 6.69 -14.69
C ILE A 212 2.78 7.98 -14.70
N ARG A 213 3.23 9.04 -14.04
CA ARG A 213 2.51 10.33 -14.01
C ARG A 213 2.44 10.99 -15.38
N LYS A 214 3.50 10.88 -16.19
CA LYS A 214 3.64 11.56 -17.48
C LYS A 214 2.94 10.84 -18.63
N SER A 215 2.85 9.51 -18.56
CA SER A 215 2.52 8.65 -19.69
C SER A 215 1.27 7.81 -19.43
N LYS A 216 0.08 8.45 -19.40
CA LYS A 216 -1.21 7.76 -19.12
C LYS A 216 -1.42 6.55 -20.03
N ALA A 217 -1.29 6.71 -21.36
CA ALA A 217 -1.56 5.62 -22.31
C ALA A 217 -0.68 4.39 -22.03
N LYS A 218 0.64 4.59 -21.92
CA LYS A 218 1.62 3.55 -21.62
C LYS A 218 1.35 2.86 -20.28
N THR A 219 0.89 3.65 -19.29
CA THR A 219 0.56 3.12 -17.95
C THR A 219 -0.74 2.32 -17.96
N VAL A 220 -1.77 2.79 -18.67
CA VAL A 220 -3.02 2.06 -18.82
C VAL A 220 -2.78 0.71 -19.52
N ASP A 221 -1.95 0.66 -20.58
CA ASP A 221 -1.58 -0.59 -21.24
C ASP A 221 -0.85 -1.56 -20.29
N LEU A 222 0.01 -1.04 -19.41
CA LEU A 222 0.66 -1.84 -18.37
C LEU A 222 -0.36 -2.39 -17.37
N ILE A 223 -1.31 -1.57 -16.92
CA ILE A 223 -2.38 -1.97 -15.98
C ILE A 223 -3.25 -3.07 -16.61
N ILE A 224 -3.68 -2.92 -17.87
CA ILE A 224 -4.46 -3.93 -18.59
C ILE A 224 -3.74 -5.28 -18.57
N ARG A 225 -2.45 -5.27 -18.92
CA ARG A 225 -1.64 -6.49 -19.01
C ARG A 225 -1.45 -7.18 -17.67
N ILE A 226 -1.21 -6.41 -16.60
CA ILE A 226 -0.92 -6.93 -15.25
C ILE A 226 -2.19 -7.38 -14.53
N LEU A 227 -3.23 -6.54 -14.55
CA LEU A 227 -4.45 -6.76 -13.77
C LEU A 227 -5.56 -7.44 -14.56
N LYS A 228 -5.34 -7.75 -15.87
CA LYS A 228 -6.28 -8.47 -16.73
C LYS A 228 -7.67 -7.84 -16.79
N MET A 229 -7.75 -6.53 -16.97
CA MET A 229 -9.00 -5.76 -17.01
C MET A 229 -9.19 -5.05 -18.34
N ASP A 230 -10.40 -4.57 -18.59
CA ASP A 230 -10.71 -3.74 -19.77
C ASP A 230 -10.08 -2.34 -19.67
N LYS A 231 -10.03 -1.65 -20.81
CA LYS A 231 -9.39 -0.32 -20.92
C LYS A 231 -10.07 0.75 -20.07
N GLU A 232 -11.39 0.70 -19.95
CA GLU A 232 -12.16 1.67 -19.15
C GLU A 232 -11.81 1.54 -17.67
N ALA A 233 -11.86 0.30 -17.14
CA ALA A 233 -11.48 -0.01 -15.75
C ALA A 233 -10.01 0.32 -15.48
N ALA A 234 -9.11 0.04 -16.43
CA ALA A 234 -7.69 0.36 -16.31
C ALA A 234 -7.46 1.87 -16.28
N SER A 235 -8.17 2.65 -17.10
CA SER A 235 -8.08 4.12 -17.08
C SER A 235 -8.58 4.70 -15.77
N ALA A 236 -9.73 4.25 -15.27
CA ALA A 236 -10.26 4.68 -13.97
C ALA A 236 -9.31 4.30 -12.81
N THR A 237 -8.74 3.10 -12.86
CA THR A 237 -7.74 2.64 -11.89
C THR A 237 -6.48 3.50 -11.92
N TYR A 238 -6.01 3.89 -13.10
CA TYR A 238 -4.89 4.82 -13.25
C TYR A 238 -5.19 6.19 -12.62
N ASP A 239 -6.35 6.77 -12.94
CA ASP A 239 -6.73 8.10 -12.45
C ASP A 239 -6.83 8.11 -10.90
N GLU A 240 -7.39 7.07 -10.31
CA GLU A 240 -7.45 6.89 -8.86
C GLU A 240 -6.04 6.68 -8.27
N PHE A 241 -5.20 5.85 -8.88
CA PHE A 241 -3.84 5.59 -8.40
C PHE A 241 -2.98 6.86 -8.36
N LEU A 242 -3.13 7.75 -9.34
CA LEU A 242 -2.40 9.03 -9.35
C LEU A 242 -2.66 9.87 -8.10
N THR A 243 -3.87 9.80 -7.53
CA THR A 243 -4.23 10.57 -6.33
C THR A 243 -3.51 10.08 -5.08
N THR A 244 -3.00 8.85 -5.11
CA THR A 244 -2.32 8.22 -3.98
C THR A 244 -0.81 8.41 -3.99
N LEU A 245 -0.21 8.76 -5.14
CA LEU A 245 1.24 8.79 -5.32
C LEU A 245 1.91 9.83 -4.43
N SER A 246 2.94 9.40 -3.71
CA SER A 246 3.82 10.30 -2.96
C SER A 246 4.43 11.37 -3.87
N PRO A 247 4.39 12.65 -3.50
CA PRO A 247 5.00 13.71 -4.30
C PRO A 247 6.50 13.50 -4.53
N THR A 248 7.24 13.18 -3.50
CA THR A 248 8.72 13.12 -3.52
C THR A 248 9.29 11.70 -3.42
N GLY A 249 8.53 10.75 -2.88
CA GLY A 249 9.00 9.42 -2.52
C GLY A 249 9.75 9.35 -1.19
N ILE A 250 9.92 10.45 -0.49
CA ILE A 250 10.56 10.50 0.83
C ILE A 250 9.59 9.93 1.87
N PRO A 251 9.99 8.97 2.72
CA PRO A 251 9.17 8.49 3.82
C PRO A 251 8.73 9.63 4.74
N SER A 252 7.43 9.86 4.88
CA SER A 252 6.89 10.90 5.73
C SER A 252 6.87 10.49 7.20
N ARG A 253 7.24 11.40 8.11
CA ARG A 253 7.19 11.15 9.56
C ARG A 253 5.76 10.86 10.00
N THR A 254 4.81 11.69 9.58
CA THR A 254 3.39 11.53 9.87
C THR A 254 2.86 10.17 9.39
N GLY A 255 3.18 9.76 8.15
CA GLY A 255 2.77 8.46 7.62
C GLY A 255 3.30 7.29 8.43
N MET A 256 4.55 7.35 8.89
CA MET A 256 5.15 6.31 9.74
C MET A 256 4.58 6.32 11.16
N GLU A 257 4.36 7.48 11.76
CA GLU A 257 3.72 7.61 13.09
C GLU A 257 2.30 7.04 13.11
N ILE A 258 1.54 7.27 12.04
CA ILE A 258 0.20 6.71 11.87
C ILE A 258 0.25 5.18 11.85
N LEU A 259 1.22 4.59 11.14
CA LEU A 259 1.40 3.13 11.13
C LEU A 259 1.73 2.58 12.52
N VAL A 260 2.59 3.26 13.29
CA VAL A 260 2.90 2.87 14.68
C VAL A 260 1.68 2.96 15.56
N LYS A 261 0.98 4.10 15.57
CA LYS A 261 -0.26 4.29 16.36
C LYS A 261 -1.29 3.22 16.03
N ALA A 262 -1.44 2.91 14.76
CA ALA A 262 -2.35 1.89 14.27
C ALA A 262 -2.01 0.47 14.78
N ILE A 263 -0.74 0.14 14.92
CA ILE A 263 -0.28 -1.13 15.50
C ILE A 263 -0.52 -1.13 17.02
N GLN A 264 -0.21 -0.02 17.68
CA GLN A 264 -0.38 0.13 19.13
C GLN A 264 -1.85 0.10 19.56
N SER A 265 -2.76 0.69 18.77
CA SER A 265 -4.21 0.65 19.04
C SER A 265 -4.80 -0.78 19.01
N GLN A 266 -4.09 -1.73 18.42
CA GLN A 266 -4.43 -3.15 18.42
C GLN A 266 -3.85 -3.91 19.62
N GLY A 267 -3.28 -3.23 20.61
CA GLY A 267 -2.67 -3.83 21.80
C GLY A 267 -1.26 -4.39 21.55
N ARG A 268 -0.62 -4.06 20.43
CA ARG A 268 0.74 -4.52 20.12
C ARG A 268 1.75 -3.41 20.39
N HIS A 269 2.88 -3.74 21.03
CA HIS A 269 3.98 -2.81 21.32
C HIS A 269 3.53 -1.51 22.00
N VAL A 270 2.48 -1.54 22.83
CA VAL A 270 1.82 -0.36 23.44
C VAL A 270 2.77 0.49 24.28
N ASP A 271 3.70 -0.12 25.00
CA ASP A 271 4.65 0.56 25.88
C ASP A 271 5.93 1.01 25.15
N ARG A 272 6.07 0.69 23.84
CA ARG A 272 7.27 1.01 23.09
C ARG A 272 7.22 2.44 22.56
N LYS A 273 8.16 3.27 23.00
CA LYS A 273 8.45 4.55 22.34
C LYS A 273 9.18 4.26 21.03
N VAL A 274 8.63 4.73 19.92
CA VAL A 274 9.15 4.48 18.58
C VAL A 274 9.53 5.82 17.95
N SER A 275 10.81 5.97 17.61
CA SER A 275 11.28 7.09 16.82
C SER A 275 11.16 6.80 15.33
N PHE A 276 11.16 7.83 14.49
CA PHE A 276 11.15 7.67 13.04
C PHE A 276 12.32 6.81 12.56
N THR A 277 13.52 7.01 13.11
CA THR A 277 14.73 6.28 12.72
C THR A 277 14.73 4.82 13.14
N ASP A 278 13.86 4.41 14.05
CA ASP A 278 13.68 2.99 14.40
C ASP A 278 12.98 2.20 13.29
N ILE A 279 12.20 2.87 12.45
CA ILE A 279 11.30 2.24 11.47
C ILE A 279 11.51 2.70 10.04
N ALA A 280 12.21 3.82 9.82
CA ALA A 280 12.47 4.39 8.50
C ALA A 280 13.86 5.02 8.40
N ASP A 281 14.34 5.18 7.18
CA ASP A 281 15.55 5.94 6.82
C ASP A 281 15.26 6.72 5.54
N ASP A 282 15.14 8.03 5.65
CA ASP A 282 14.77 8.93 4.55
C ASP A 282 15.96 9.54 3.80
N ARG A 283 17.20 9.29 4.26
CA ARG A 283 18.41 9.95 3.75
C ARG A 283 18.61 9.74 2.25
N LEU A 284 18.63 8.48 1.79
CA LEU A 284 18.88 8.16 0.38
C LEU A 284 17.72 8.60 -0.54
N ALA A 285 16.47 8.49 -0.06
CA ALA A 285 15.32 9.01 -0.81
C ALA A 285 15.38 10.53 -0.95
N THR A 286 15.80 11.25 0.10
CA THR A 286 15.99 12.70 0.09
C THR A 286 17.09 13.12 -0.89
N GLU A 287 18.21 12.40 -0.93
CA GLU A 287 19.28 12.64 -1.91
C GLU A 287 18.77 12.44 -3.34
N VAL A 288 18.09 11.32 -3.62
CA VAL A 288 17.53 11.03 -4.94
C VAL A 288 16.52 12.10 -5.34
N ALA A 289 15.64 12.52 -4.45
CA ALA A 289 14.65 13.55 -4.71
C ALA A 289 15.32 14.89 -5.08
N LYS A 290 16.37 15.30 -4.36
CA LYS A 290 17.16 16.49 -4.69
C LYS A 290 17.82 16.39 -6.06
N GLU A 291 18.45 15.26 -6.38
CA GLU A 291 19.11 15.02 -7.69
C GLU A 291 18.12 15.05 -8.85
N LEU A 292 16.88 14.67 -8.61
CA LEU A 292 15.80 14.71 -9.61
C LEU A 292 15.06 16.05 -9.65
N GLY A 293 15.49 17.03 -8.85
CA GLY A 293 14.95 18.40 -8.86
C GLY A 293 13.63 18.58 -8.10
N TYR A 294 13.30 17.67 -7.19
CA TYR A 294 12.12 17.84 -6.34
C TYR A 294 12.34 18.92 -5.28
N LYS A 295 11.28 19.69 -5.02
CA LYS A 295 11.23 20.55 -3.82
C LYS A 295 11.07 19.67 -2.59
N ILE A 296 12.00 19.78 -1.65
CA ILE A 296 11.96 19.04 -0.39
C ILE A 296 11.20 19.89 0.62
N PRO A 297 10.26 19.27 1.41
CA PRO A 297 9.52 19.96 2.45
C PRO A 297 10.42 20.54 3.56
#